data_0a8db34cd365a85d31eb88042e985c68
#
_entry.id   0a8db34cd365a85d31eb88042e985c68
#
_cell.length_a   1.000
_cell.length_b   1.000
_cell.length_c   1.000
_cell.angle_alpha   90.00
_cell.angle_beta   90.00
_cell.angle_gamma   90.00
#
_symmetry.space_group_name_H-M   'P 1'
#
loop_
_entity.id
_entity.type
_entity.pdbx_description
1 polymer ?
#
loop_
_entity_poly.entity_id
_entity_poly.type
_entity_poly.pdbx_seq_one_letter_code
_entity_poly.pdbx_strand_id
1 'polypeptide(L)'
;MATYLFYDTIRLNTSAGGVLNVAEVLLRSMRLSGDDRVQAVSERHPRIYEAARRLGMSRFVLDTLLYNFHRLRAWFSGERVISLFPNYFLPFTLFGRHADSIVVVHDLQYKAYPQYFSRAKRLWLDWCLGRAARSAADVVFISRSSQQDFERHFARCERAAVIFNPVDAGAGAGAGASIPSGAGSAEGRYLIAAYHYYPHKNFGGILALFERMQREGLVDYLDITGNGAADVEQMIATMAPGLRACVRHRGLVSRDELLRLYRGAAAFISLSTFEGFNLSAAEAATLGVPLLLSDIPVHRELFAGYGFFVGGPAIDLAPLARYLAAHRLSRPAWAHSRDCAPDAVATRYFTLKRSHASLAGALP
;
A
#
# COMPACT_ATOMS: atom_id res chain seq x y z
N MET A 1 -3.70 -25.00 -16.99
CA MET A 1 -3.96 -23.55 -17.05
C MET A 1 -5.10 -23.23 -16.07
N ALA A 2 -4.93 -22.29 -15.18
CA ALA A 2 -5.97 -21.91 -14.21
C ALA A 2 -6.60 -20.57 -14.59
N THR A 3 -7.85 -20.35 -14.17
CA THR A 3 -8.50 -19.04 -14.29
C THR A 3 -8.44 -18.35 -12.94
N TYR A 4 -7.78 -17.19 -12.88
CA TYR A 4 -7.79 -16.32 -11.72
C TYR A 4 -8.97 -15.34 -11.80
N LEU A 5 -9.87 -15.39 -10.83
CA LEU A 5 -10.96 -14.44 -10.66
C LEU A 5 -10.55 -13.40 -9.61
N PHE A 6 -10.34 -12.19 -10.07
CA PHE A 6 -9.96 -11.05 -9.23
C PHE A 6 -11.22 -10.31 -8.75
N TYR A 7 -11.49 -10.32 -7.44
CA TYR A 7 -12.69 -9.72 -6.84
C TYR A 7 -12.47 -8.22 -6.62
N ASP A 8 -12.58 -7.44 -7.68
CA ASP A 8 -12.38 -6.00 -7.73
C ASP A 8 -13.57 -5.16 -7.21
N THR A 9 -14.49 -5.79 -6.50
CA THR A 9 -15.66 -5.14 -5.85
C THR A 9 -15.27 -4.06 -4.84
N ILE A 10 -13.99 -4.00 -4.44
CA ILE A 10 -13.44 -2.86 -3.69
C ILE A 10 -13.68 -1.51 -4.38
N ARG A 11 -13.84 -1.49 -5.71
CA ARG A 11 -14.23 -0.31 -6.50
C ARG A 11 -15.60 0.25 -6.13
N LEU A 12 -16.47 -0.52 -5.48
CA LEU A 12 -17.74 -0.04 -4.93
C LEU A 12 -17.54 0.85 -3.69
N ASN A 13 -16.33 0.88 -3.12
CA ASN A 13 -16.00 1.70 -1.96
C ASN A 13 -15.10 2.87 -2.37
N THR A 14 -15.66 4.06 -2.47
CA THR A 14 -14.95 5.27 -2.88
C THR A 14 -13.87 5.74 -1.90
N SER A 15 -13.86 5.24 -0.66
CA SER A 15 -12.88 5.61 0.39
C SER A 15 -11.62 4.72 0.42
N ALA A 16 -11.48 3.76 -0.51
CA ALA A 16 -10.42 2.75 -0.47
C ALA A 16 -9.11 3.16 -1.16
N GLY A 17 -8.84 4.44 -1.37
CA GLY A 17 -7.73 5.05 -2.13
C GLY A 17 -6.48 4.20 -2.37
N GLY A 18 -5.61 4.05 -1.36
CA GLY A 18 -4.35 3.31 -1.51
C GLY A 18 -4.53 1.82 -1.84
N VAL A 19 -5.50 1.15 -1.18
CA VAL A 19 -5.79 -0.28 -1.42
C VAL A 19 -6.35 -0.51 -2.82
N LEU A 20 -7.17 0.43 -3.33
CA LEU A 20 -7.70 0.37 -4.69
C LEU A 20 -6.58 0.50 -5.72
N ASN A 21 -5.67 1.46 -5.55
CA ASN A 21 -4.52 1.62 -6.44
C ASN A 21 -3.65 0.35 -6.49
N VAL A 22 -3.33 -0.23 -5.33
CA VAL A 22 -2.59 -1.51 -5.25
C VAL A 22 -3.32 -2.63 -5.99
N ALA A 23 -4.63 -2.76 -5.79
CA ALA A 23 -5.44 -3.78 -6.43
C ALA A 23 -5.46 -3.61 -7.96
N GLU A 24 -5.53 -2.39 -8.48
CA GLU A 24 -5.52 -2.10 -9.92
C GLU A 24 -4.15 -2.38 -10.55
N VAL A 25 -3.06 -1.98 -9.90
CA VAL A 25 -1.70 -2.29 -10.34
C VAL A 25 -1.48 -3.80 -10.37
N LEU A 26 -1.88 -4.51 -9.30
CA LEU A 26 -1.77 -5.96 -9.23
C LEU A 26 -2.55 -6.66 -10.35
N LEU A 27 -3.82 -6.29 -10.56
CA LEU A 27 -4.66 -6.87 -11.61
C LEU A 27 -4.04 -6.67 -12.99
N ARG A 28 -3.59 -5.45 -13.30
CA ARG A 28 -2.92 -5.12 -14.56
C ARG A 28 -1.66 -5.97 -14.76
N SER A 29 -0.84 -6.06 -13.74
CA SER A 29 0.43 -6.80 -13.80
C SER A 29 0.23 -8.30 -13.95
N MET A 30 -0.73 -8.89 -13.24
CA MET A 30 -1.09 -10.29 -13.39
C MET A 30 -1.56 -10.62 -14.82
N ARG A 31 -2.26 -9.69 -15.49
CA ARG A 31 -2.69 -9.87 -16.88
C ARG A 31 -1.52 -9.85 -17.88
N LEU A 32 -0.49 -9.08 -17.58
CA LEU A 32 0.67 -8.94 -18.46
C LEU A 32 1.74 -10.02 -18.24
N SER A 33 1.83 -10.58 -17.04
CA SER A 33 2.96 -11.43 -16.62
C SER A 33 2.65 -12.92 -16.61
N GLY A 34 1.41 -13.36 -16.89
CA GLY A 34 0.99 -14.75 -16.67
C GLY A 34 0.53 -15.50 -17.91
N ASP A 35 0.84 -16.80 -17.94
CA ASP A 35 0.23 -17.76 -18.87
C ASP A 35 -1.21 -18.13 -18.46
N ASP A 36 -1.58 -17.87 -17.21
CA ASP A 36 -2.91 -18.11 -16.65
C ASP A 36 -3.88 -16.98 -17.01
N ARG A 37 -5.14 -17.33 -17.19
CA ARG A 37 -6.20 -16.37 -17.51
C ARG A 37 -6.58 -15.57 -16.28
N VAL A 38 -6.46 -14.23 -16.32
CA VAL A 38 -6.84 -13.33 -15.22
C VAL A 38 -8.04 -12.46 -15.62
N GLN A 39 -9.13 -12.55 -14.86
CA GLN A 39 -10.37 -11.82 -15.13
C GLN A 39 -10.85 -11.06 -13.89
N ALA A 40 -11.17 -9.78 -14.04
CA ALA A 40 -11.90 -9.03 -13.01
C ALA A 40 -13.36 -9.47 -12.97
N VAL A 41 -13.90 -9.59 -11.76
CA VAL A 41 -15.29 -10.01 -11.56
C VAL A 41 -16.27 -8.96 -12.10
N SER A 42 -15.94 -7.67 -11.99
CA SER A 42 -16.74 -6.57 -12.55
C SER A 42 -16.86 -6.65 -14.07
N GLU A 43 -15.80 -7.06 -14.77
CA GLU A 43 -15.79 -7.22 -16.22
C GLU A 43 -16.48 -8.51 -16.68
N ARG A 44 -16.37 -9.56 -15.87
CA ARG A 44 -17.05 -10.84 -16.15
C ARG A 44 -18.58 -10.73 -16.00
N HIS A 45 -19.04 -9.88 -15.07
CA HIS A 45 -20.46 -9.68 -14.73
C HIS A 45 -20.86 -8.20 -14.71
N PRO A 46 -20.68 -7.45 -15.81
CA PRO A 46 -20.86 -6.00 -15.81
C PRO A 46 -22.27 -5.55 -15.43
N ARG A 47 -23.29 -6.32 -15.89
CA ARG A 47 -24.70 -6.01 -15.56
C ARG A 47 -25.02 -6.22 -14.07
N ILE A 48 -24.47 -7.28 -13.46
CA ILE A 48 -24.67 -7.58 -12.03
C ILE A 48 -23.95 -6.53 -11.19
N TYR A 49 -22.72 -6.19 -11.57
CA TYR A 49 -21.95 -5.17 -10.91
C TYR A 49 -22.65 -3.80 -10.92
N GLU A 50 -23.15 -3.39 -12.09
CA GLU A 50 -23.86 -2.13 -12.24
C GLU A 50 -25.21 -2.12 -11.47
N ALA A 51 -25.95 -3.22 -11.47
CA ALA A 51 -27.17 -3.37 -10.69
C ALA A 51 -26.85 -3.29 -9.18
N ALA A 52 -25.82 -3.97 -8.71
CA ALA A 52 -25.37 -3.91 -7.31
C ALA A 52 -24.99 -2.49 -6.89
N ARG A 53 -24.28 -1.75 -7.76
CA ARG A 53 -23.93 -0.34 -7.54
C ARG A 53 -25.17 0.56 -7.43
N ARG A 54 -26.13 0.40 -8.34
CA ARG A 54 -27.38 1.20 -8.34
C ARG A 54 -28.26 0.91 -7.12
N LEU A 55 -28.29 -0.34 -6.67
CA LEU A 55 -29.09 -0.76 -5.50
C LEU A 55 -28.38 -0.52 -4.16
N GLY A 56 -27.15 0.01 -4.16
CA GLY A 56 -26.36 0.19 -2.95
C GLY A 56 -26.03 -1.14 -2.24
N MET A 57 -25.95 -2.25 -3.00
CA MET A 57 -25.68 -3.56 -2.43
C MET A 57 -24.31 -3.60 -1.76
N SER A 58 -24.25 -4.18 -0.56
CA SER A 58 -22.97 -4.39 0.12
C SER A 58 -22.06 -5.29 -0.73
N ARG A 59 -20.81 -4.85 -0.95
CA ARG A 59 -19.80 -5.65 -1.65
C ARG A 59 -19.62 -7.04 -1.06
N PHE A 60 -19.75 -7.19 0.26
CA PHE A 60 -19.62 -8.47 0.95
C PHE A 60 -20.70 -9.48 0.56
N VAL A 61 -21.92 -8.99 0.35
CA VAL A 61 -23.04 -9.81 -0.17
C VAL A 61 -22.76 -10.18 -1.62
N LEU A 62 -22.38 -9.21 -2.45
CA LEU A 62 -22.07 -9.45 -3.86
C LEU A 62 -20.93 -10.46 -4.02
N ASP A 63 -19.82 -10.29 -3.28
CA ASP A 63 -18.70 -11.23 -3.30
C ASP A 63 -19.12 -12.63 -2.89
N THR A 64 -19.95 -12.76 -1.86
CA THR A 64 -20.42 -14.06 -1.38
C THR A 64 -21.28 -14.78 -2.42
N LEU A 65 -22.20 -14.06 -3.07
CA LEU A 65 -23.05 -14.62 -4.12
C LEU A 65 -22.24 -15.06 -5.35
N LEU A 66 -21.38 -14.17 -5.86
CA LEU A 66 -20.56 -14.45 -7.04
C LEU A 66 -19.52 -15.54 -6.75
N TYR A 67 -18.92 -15.55 -5.58
CA TYR A 67 -17.96 -16.58 -5.18
C TYR A 67 -18.57 -17.98 -5.21
N ASN A 68 -19.75 -18.16 -4.61
CA ASN A 68 -20.43 -19.45 -4.61
C ASN A 68 -20.92 -19.84 -6.00
N PHE A 69 -21.39 -18.89 -6.80
CA PHE A 69 -21.76 -19.13 -8.20
C PHE A 69 -20.55 -19.62 -9.04
N HIS A 70 -19.39 -18.95 -8.92
CA HIS A 70 -18.19 -19.36 -9.66
C HIS A 70 -17.67 -20.72 -9.21
N ARG A 71 -17.74 -21.04 -7.91
CA ARG A 71 -17.33 -22.35 -7.39
C ARG A 71 -18.24 -23.46 -7.90
N LEU A 72 -19.55 -23.24 -7.89
CA LEU A 72 -20.51 -24.20 -8.42
C LEU A 72 -20.28 -24.46 -9.91
N ARG A 73 -20.10 -23.38 -10.68
CA ARG A 73 -19.78 -23.47 -12.11
C ARG A 73 -18.48 -24.24 -12.33
N ALA A 74 -17.42 -23.92 -11.61
CA ALA A 74 -16.12 -24.57 -11.72
C ALA A 74 -16.23 -26.10 -11.43
N TRP A 75 -17.03 -26.45 -10.43
CA TRP A 75 -17.29 -27.86 -10.11
C TRP A 75 -17.94 -28.61 -11.28
N PHE A 76 -18.93 -28.02 -11.93
CA PHE A 76 -19.59 -28.64 -13.09
C PHE A 76 -18.72 -28.68 -14.34
N SER A 77 -17.90 -27.64 -14.58
CA SER A 77 -17.06 -27.56 -15.78
C SER A 77 -15.70 -28.28 -15.66
N GLY A 78 -15.28 -28.68 -14.45
CA GLY A 78 -13.93 -29.17 -14.18
C GLY A 78 -12.84 -28.08 -14.33
N GLU A 79 -13.22 -26.81 -14.50
CA GLU A 79 -12.28 -25.70 -14.63
C GLU A 79 -11.62 -25.39 -13.27
N ARG A 80 -10.29 -25.26 -13.25
CA ARG A 80 -9.59 -24.82 -12.06
C ARG A 80 -9.69 -23.31 -11.92
N VAL A 81 -10.45 -22.85 -10.91
CA VAL A 81 -10.69 -21.44 -10.63
C VAL A 81 -10.03 -21.04 -9.31
N ILE A 82 -9.17 -20.02 -9.34
CA ILE A 82 -8.54 -19.42 -8.18
C ILE A 82 -9.17 -18.06 -7.93
N SER A 83 -9.71 -17.85 -6.72
CA SER A 83 -10.37 -16.61 -6.32
C SER A 83 -9.43 -15.73 -5.53
N LEU A 84 -9.13 -14.51 -6.00
CA LEU A 84 -8.26 -13.55 -5.34
C LEU A 84 -9.09 -12.38 -4.79
N PHE A 85 -9.01 -12.18 -3.46
CA PHE A 85 -9.64 -11.10 -2.72
C PHE A 85 -8.56 -10.11 -2.30
N PRO A 86 -8.46 -8.94 -2.95
CA PRO A 86 -7.39 -7.97 -2.70
C PRO A 86 -7.55 -7.18 -1.39
N ASN A 87 -8.46 -7.62 -0.52
CA ASN A 87 -8.71 -7.03 0.78
C ASN A 87 -9.20 -8.12 1.76
N TYR A 88 -9.15 -7.86 3.05
CA TYR A 88 -9.35 -8.75 4.20
C TYR A 88 -10.59 -9.65 4.20
N PHE A 89 -11.55 -9.43 3.32
CA PHE A 89 -12.80 -10.18 3.33
C PHE A 89 -12.70 -11.49 2.54
N LEU A 90 -12.90 -12.60 3.22
CA LEU A 90 -13.07 -13.92 2.63
C LEU A 90 -14.55 -14.29 2.65
N PRO A 91 -15.23 -14.45 1.48
CA PRO A 91 -16.65 -14.75 1.41
C PRO A 91 -17.02 -16.06 2.13
N PHE A 92 -18.29 -16.22 2.50
CA PHE A 92 -18.80 -17.52 2.91
C PHE A 92 -18.78 -18.49 1.75
N THR A 93 -18.47 -19.75 2.02
CA THR A 93 -18.61 -20.82 1.04
C THR A 93 -19.72 -21.79 1.45
N LEU A 94 -20.55 -22.12 0.49
CA LEU A 94 -21.54 -23.20 0.59
C LEU A 94 -20.97 -24.55 0.11
N PHE A 95 -19.83 -24.51 -0.59
CA PHE A 95 -19.23 -25.67 -1.25
C PHE A 95 -17.75 -25.80 -0.88
N GLY A 96 -17.42 -26.82 -0.12
CA GLY A 96 -16.04 -27.19 0.19
C GLY A 96 -15.25 -26.14 0.98
N ARG A 97 -13.93 -26.24 0.94
CA ARG A 97 -12.97 -25.39 1.67
C ARG A 97 -12.43 -24.27 0.75
N HIS A 98 -11.81 -23.23 1.32
CA HIS A 98 -11.22 -22.11 0.59
C HIS A 98 -9.83 -22.39 -0.02
N ALA A 99 -9.48 -23.65 -0.30
CA ALA A 99 -8.14 -24.04 -0.76
C ALA A 99 -7.67 -23.30 -2.03
N ASP A 100 -8.58 -22.94 -2.94
CA ASP A 100 -8.30 -22.17 -4.15
C ASP A 100 -8.61 -20.68 -3.99
N SER A 101 -8.50 -20.14 -2.79
CA SER A 101 -8.70 -18.72 -2.53
C SER A 101 -7.41 -18.08 -2.02
N ILE A 102 -7.22 -16.81 -2.38
CA ILE A 102 -6.16 -15.93 -1.85
C ILE A 102 -6.85 -14.73 -1.23
N VAL A 103 -6.49 -14.38 0.00
CA VAL A 103 -6.98 -13.16 0.67
C VAL A 103 -5.81 -12.30 1.10
N VAL A 104 -5.88 -10.99 0.80
CA VAL A 104 -4.81 -10.05 1.14
C VAL A 104 -5.17 -9.28 2.41
N VAL A 105 -4.25 -9.27 3.36
CA VAL A 105 -4.33 -8.50 4.61
C VAL A 105 -3.33 -7.36 4.54
N HIS A 106 -3.84 -6.11 4.52
CA HIS A 106 -3.00 -4.92 4.41
C HIS A 106 -2.43 -4.50 5.76
N ASP A 107 -3.28 -4.25 6.74
CA ASP A 107 -2.89 -3.82 8.08
C ASP A 107 -4.00 -4.10 9.11
N LEU A 108 -3.69 -3.79 10.36
CA LEU A 108 -4.58 -3.88 11.51
C LEU A 108 -4.77 -2.52 12.18
N GLN A 109 -4.89 -1.44 11.38
CA GLN A 109 -5.07 -0.07 11.87
C GLN A 109 -6.16 0.03 12.95
N TYR A 110 -7.26 -0.71 12.80
CA TYR A 110 -8.36 -0.69 13.77
C TYR A 110 -8.00 -1.29 15.15
N LYS A 111 -6.94 -2.11 15.23
CA LYS A 111 -6.37 -2.59 16.50
C LYS A 111 -5.44 -1.55 17.11
N ALA A 112 -4.60 -0.91 16.30
CA ALA A 112 -3.69 0.13 16.76
C ALA A 112 -4.45 1.41 17.17
N TYR A 113 -5.52 1.76 16.47
CA TYR A 113 -6.31 2.99 16.69
C TYR A 113 -7.81 2.70 16.77
N PRO A 114 -8.28 1.95 17.79
CA PRO A 114 -9.67 1.53 17.91
C PRO A 114 -10.67 2.71 18.02
N GLN A 115 -10.22 3.88 18.46
CA GLN A 115 -11.03 5.09 18.59
C GLN A 115 -11.54 5.63 17.25
N TYR A 116 -10.90 5.30 16.12
CA TYR A 116 -11.32 5.74 14.78
C TYR A 116 -12.33 4.79 14.13
N PHE A 117 -12.69 3.71 14.81
CA PHE A 117 -13.59 2.68 14.27
C PHE A 117 -14.76 2.43 15.23
N SER A 118 -15.98 2.38 14.70
CA SER A 118 -17.13 1.99 15.52
C SER A 118 -16.97 0.58 16.10
N ARG A 119 -17.60 0.30 17.23
CA ARG A 119 -17.58 -1.04 17.85
C ARG A 119 -18.05 -2.13 16.88
N ALA A 120 -19.15 -1.86 16.15
CA ALA A 120 -19.66 -2.79 15.14
C ALA A 120 -18.62 -3.09 14.03
N LYS A 121 -17.93 -2.04 13.54
CA LYS A 121 -16.88 -2.21 12.52
C LYS A 121 -15.71 -3.03 13.04
N ARG A 122 -15.28 -2.82 14.29
CA ARG A 122 -14.19 -3.59 14.90
C ARG A 122 -14.55 -5.07 15.07
N LEU A 123 -15.75 -5.38 15.56
CA LEU A 123 -16.25 -6.74 15.68
C LEU A 123 -16.37 -7.43 14.31
N TRP A 124 -16.83 -6.69 13.31
CA TRP A 124 -16.89 -7.19 11.93
C TRP A 124 -15.51 -7.53 11.38
N LEU A 125 -14.51 -6.64 11.57
CA LEU A 125 -13.14 -6.88 11.13
C LEU A 125 -12.50 -8.06 11.87
N ASP A 126 -12.70 -8.15 13.20
CA ASP A 126 -12.24 -9.28 14.00
C ASP A 126 -12.81 -10.60 13.50
N TRP A 127 -14.08 -10.62 13.18
CA TRP A 127 -14.74 -11.79 12.64
C TRP A 127 -14.21 -12.17 11.24
N CYS A 128 -14.05 -11.19 10.32
CA CYS A 128 -13.51 -11.44 8.97
C CYS A 128 -12.09 -11.98 9.01
N LEU A 129 -11.21 -11.33 9.77
CA LEU A 129 -9.81 -11.71 9.88
C LEU A 129 -9.61 -13.02 10.64
N GLY A 130 -10.39 -13.24 11.71
CA GLY A 130 -10.39 -14.51 12.43
C GLY A 130 -10.88 -15.69 11.58
N ARG A 131 -11.79 -15.45 10.62
CA ARG A 131 -12.17 -16.47 9.64
C ARG A 131 -11.05 -16.73 8.63
N ALA A 132 -10.41 -15.68 8.11
CA ALA A 132 -9.28 -15.84 7.21
C ALA A 132 -8.17 -16.66 7.86
N ALA A 133 -7.82 -16.37 9.13
CA ALA A 133 -6.81 -17.11 9.89
C ALA A 133 -7.08 -18.62 9.98
N ARG A 134 -8.34 -19.01 10.15
CA ARG A 134 -8.76 -20.41 10.31
C ARG A 134 -9.18 -21.09 9.01
N SER A 135 -9.07 -20.39 7.88
CA SER A 135 -9.47 -20.93 6.58
C SER A 135 -8.32 -21.70 5.91
N ALA A 136 -8.66 -22.52 4.91
CA ALA A 136 -7.67 -23.15 4.02
C ALA A 136 -7.22 -22.21 2.87
N ALA A 137 -7.57 -20.91 2.91
CA ALA A 137 -7.11 -19.93 1.93
C ALA A 137 -5.63 -19.57 2.14
N ASP A 138 -4.97 -19.14 1.08
CA ASP A 138 -3.68 -18.50 1.23
C ASP A 138 -3.89 -17.08 1.73
N VAL A 139 -3.32 -16.76 2.89
CA VAL A 139 -3.38 -15.42 3.48
C VAL A 139 -2.09 -14.68 3.13
N VAL A 140 -2.21 -13.67 2.32
CA VAL A 140 -1.08 -12.83 1.89
C VAL A 140 -1.02 -11.58 2.75
N PHE A 141 0.13 -11.37 3.38
CA PHE A 141 0.46 -10.15 4.13
C PHE A 141 1.35 -9.26 3.27
N ILE A 142 1.13 -7.95 3.31
CA ILE A 142 1.88 -6.99 2.50
C ILE A 142 3.25 -6.61 3.08
N SER A 143 3.54 -7.06 4.31
CA SER A 143 4.84 -6.95 4.98
C SER A 143 4.92 -8.00 6.10
N ARG A 144 6.14 -8.27 6.57
CA ARG A 144 6.35 -9.10 7.77
C ARG A 144 5.80 -8.41 9.02
N SER A 145 5.89 -7.10 9.07
CA SER A 145 5.30 -6.30 10.14
C SER A 145 3.79 -6.49 10.21
N SER A 146 3.09 -6.46 9.08
CA SER A 146 1.65 -6.75 9.02
C SER A 146 1.31 -8.19 9.44
N GLN A 147 2.14 -9.17 9.06
CA GLN A 147 1.99 -10.56 9.49
C GLN A 147 2.16 -10.69 11.01
N GLN A 148 3.22 -10.11 11.58
CA GLN A 148 3.49 -10.15 13.01
C GLN A 148 2.37 -9.46 13.82
N ASP A 149 1.87 -8.32 13.35
CA ASP A 149 0.72 -7.65 13.97
C ASP A 149 -0.52 -8.53 13.94
N PHE A 150 -0.76 -9.23 12.83
CA PHE A 150 -1.87 -10.16 12.69
C PHE A 150 -1.74 -11.32 13.69
N GLU A 151 -0.57 -11.97 13.77
CA GLU A 151 -0.32 -13.12 14.63
C GLU A 151 -0.35 -12.77 16.14
N ARG A 152 -0.24 -11.49 16.52
CA ARG A 152 -0.46 -11.03 17.91
C ARG A 152 -1.93 -11.04 18.32
N HIS A 153 -2.85 -10.94 17.34
CA HIS A 153 -4.29 -10.77 17.60
C HIS A 153 -5.12 -11.97 17.17
N PHE A 154 -4.61 -12.78 16.25
CA PHE A 154 -5.29 -13.92 15.66
C PHE A 154 -4.41 -15.17 15.67
N ALA A 155 -5.04 -16.33 15.44
CA ALA A 155 -4.28 -17.56 15.24
C ALA A 155 -3.35 -17.43 14.02
N ARG A 156 -2.21 -18.10 14.09
CA ARG A 156 -1.29 -18.22 12.95
C ARG A 156 -2.01 -18.91 11.78
N CYS A 157 -1.86 -18.35 10.58
CA CYS A 157 -2.41 -18.95 9.38
C CYS A 157 -1.57 -20.17 8.97
N GLU A 158 -2.21 -21.28 8.64
CA GLU A 158 -1.51 -22.46 8.09
C GLU A 158 -0.80 -22.16 6.77
N ARG A 159 -1.42 -21.30 5.95
CA ARG A 159 -0.97 -20.92 4.62
C ARG A 159 -0.77 -19.41 4.55
N ALA A 160 0.29 -18.95 5.19
CA ALA A 160 0.69 -17.55 5.21
C ALA A 160 1.83 -17.29 4.21
N ALA A 161 1.77 -16.17 3.51
CA ALA A 161 2.85 -15.69 2.67
C ALA A 161 3.02 -14.17 2.85
N VAL A 162 4.24 -13.68 2.74
CA VAL A 162 4.52 -12.24 2.64
C VAL A 162 4.82 -11.92 1.19
N ILE A 163 3.96 -11.09 0.59
CA ILE A 163 4.15 -10.57 -0.76
C ILE A 163 3.95 -9.05 -0.68
N PHE A 164 5.00 -8.31 -0.95
CA PHE A 164 4.98 -6.84 -0.91
C PHE A 164 3.97 -6.27 -1.91
N ASN A 165 3.47 -5.08 -1.63
CA ASN A 165 2.62 -4.37 -2.58
C ASN A 165 3.37 -4.05 -3.87
N PRO A 166 2.71 -4.14 -5.03
CA PRO A 166 3.30 -3.68 -6.28
C PRO A 166 3.45 -2.16 -6.26
N VAL A 167 4.63 -1.68 -6.62
CA VAL A 167 4.98 -0.26 -6.69
C VAL A 167 5.14 0.13 -8.15
N ASP A 168 4.22 0.93 -8.67
CA ASP A 168 4.28 1.47 -10.02
C ASP A 168 4.78 2.91 -9.97
N ALA A 169 6.07 3.10 -10.13
CA ALA A 169 6.69 4.43 -10.18
C ALA A 169 6.77 5.02 -11.61
N GLY A 170 5.98 4.48 -12.54
CA GLY A 170 5.91 4.91 -13.95
C GLY A 170 6.99 4.27 -14.85
N ALA A 171 6.74 4.30 -16.15
CA ALA A 171 7.69 3.81 -17.15
C ALA A 171 8.99 4.64 -17.08
N GLY A 172 10.13 3.97 -16.90
CA GLY A 172 11.45 4.60 -16.77
C GLY A 172 11.99 4.69 -15.33
N ALA A 173 11.29 4.16 -14.33
CA ALA A 173 11.78 4.03 -12.95
C ALA A 173 12.80 2.86 -12.79
N GLY A 174 13.69 2.68 -13.74
CA GLY A 174 14.84 1.77 -13.61
C GLY A 174 16.00 2.48 -12.89
N ALA A 175 16.82 1.72 -12.17
CA ALA A 175 18.09 2.20 -11.60
C ALA A 175 18.97 2.78 -12.74
N GLY A 176 18.91 4.08 -12.96
CA GLY A 176 19.61 4.76 -14.06
C GLY A 176 18.80 5.86 -14.76
N ALA A 177 17.48 6.00 -14.52
CA ALA A 177 16.77 7.16 -15.00
C ALA A 177 17.40 8.41 -14.35
N SER A 178 17.98 9.27 -15.17
CA SER A 178 18.57 10.52 -14.74
C SER A 178 17.44 11.36 -14.11
N ILE A 179 17.38 11.37 -12.77
CA ILE A 179 16.66 12.41 -12.06
C ILE A 179 17.36 13.69 -12.49
N PRO A 180 16.65 14.66 -13.08
CA PRO A 180 17.25 15.96 -13.27
C PRO A 180 17.84 16.34 -11.93
N SER A 181 19.15 16.57 -11.91
CA SER A 181 19.86 16.97 -10.69
C SER A 181 19.07 18.13 -10.09
N GLY A 182 18.33 17.86 -9.02
CA GLY A 182 17.57 18.85 -8.24
C GLY A 182 18.47 19.87 -7.54
N ALA A 183 19.66 20.07 -8.07
CA ALA A 183 20.50 21.22 -7.84
C ALA A 183 19.90 22.38 -8.62
N GLY A 184 18.97 23.11 -7.99
CA GLY A 184 18.49 24.37 -8.51
C GLY A 184 17.34 24.22 -9.51
N SER A 185 16.23 23.54 -9.14
CA SER A 185 14.96 23.97 -9.69
C SER A 185 14.77 25.44 -9.29
N ALA A 186 14.24 26.27 -10.18
CA ALA A 186 13.89 27.64 -9.87
C ALA A 186 12.95 27.77 -8.65
N GLU A 187 12.47 26.64 -8.12
CA GLU A 187 11.53 26.49 -7.00
C GLU A 187 12.20 26.24 -5.62
N GLY A 188 13.54 26.13 -5.55
CA GLY A 188 14.23 25.83 -4.27
C GLY A 188 14.20 24.35 -3.86
N ARG A 189 14.80 24.02 -2.69
CA ARG A 189 14.88 22.67 -2.12
C ARG A 189 13.63 22.40 -1.29
N TYR A 190 12.87 21.36 -1.60
CA TYR A 190 11.66 21.06 -0.85
C TYR A 190 11.60 19.62 -0.33
N LEU A 191 10.95 19.47 0.83
CA LEU A 191 10.44 18.16 1.30
C LEU A 191 9.09 17.92 0.64
N ILE A 192 8.77 16.64 0.38
CA ILE A 192 7.43 16.25 -0.05
C ILE A 192 6.82 15.26 0.93
N ALA A 193 5.56 15.51 1.35
CA ALA A 193 4.70 14.61 2.09
C ALA A 193 3.47 14.29 1.24
N ALA A 194 3.21 12.99 0.99
CA ALA A 194 2.06 12.54 0.20
C ALA A 194 1.21 11.58 1.00
N TYR A 195 -0.06 11.95 1.31
CA TYR A 195 -0.93 11.13 2.17
C TYR A 195 -2.40 11.58 2.14
N HIS A 196 -3.27 10.67 2.56
CA HIS A 196 -4.56 11.04 3.13
C HIS A 196 -4.37 11.41 4.60
N TYR A 197 -4.97 12.51 5.04
CA TYR A 197 -4.87 12.91 6.43
C TYR A 197 -5.55 11.90 7.36
N TYR A 198 -4.74 11.35 8.25
CA TYR A 198 -5.16 10.59 9.41
C TYR A 198 -4.24 10.96 10.58
N PRO A 199 -4.73 10.99 11.82
CA PRO A 199 -3.90 11.38 12.97
C PRO A 199 -2.60 10.59 13.12
N HIS A 200 -2.61 9.29 12.79
CA HIS A 200 -1.41 8.45 12.83
C HIS A 200 -0.32 8.84 11.82
N LYS A 201 -0.63 9.69 10.83
CA LYS A 201 0.38 10.22 9.89
C LYS A 201 1.30 11.26 10.53
N ASN A 202 0.98 11.69 11.76
CA ASN A 202 1.83 12.55 12.59
C ASN A 202 2.29 13.84 11.89
N PHE A 203 1.31 14.55 11.32
CA PHE A 203 1.60 15.75 10.55
C PHE A 203 2.25 16.86 11.40
N GLY A 204 1.87 16.98 12.68
CA GLY A 204 2.53 17.90 13.60
C GLY A 204 4.04 17.64 13.75
N GLY A 205 4.44 16.36 13.77
CA GLY A 205 5.85 15.99 13.78
C GLY A 205 6.57 16.36 12.48
N ILE A 206 5.88 16.25 11.33
CA ILE A 206 6.43 16.68 10.03
C ILE A 206 6.67 18.18 10.03
N LEU A 207 5.68 18.99 10.47
CA LEU A 207 5.83 20.45 10.54
C LEU A 207 6.96 20.86 11.48
N ALA A 208 7.07 20.24 12.66
CA ALA A 208 8.11 20.56 13.62
C ALA A 208 9.53 20.24 13.09
N LEU A 209 9.69 19.11 12.38
CA LEU A 209 10.97 18.77 11.76
C LEU A 209 11.29 19.70 10.59
N PHE A 210 10.30 19.99 9.75
CA PHE A 210 10.45 20.94 8.63
C PHE A 210 10.92 22.33 9.14
N GLU A 211 10.28 22.87 10.17
CA GLU A 211 10.66 24.16 10.76
C GLU A 211 12.12 24.19 11.18
N ARG A 212 12.62 23.14 11.81
CA ARG A 212 14.03 23.04 12.21
C ARG A 212 14.97 22.94 11.02
N MET A 213 14.63 22.09 10.03
CA MET A 213 15.42 21.93 8.82
C MET A 213 15.49 23.21 8.00
N GLN A 214 14.39 23.98 7.96
CA GLN A 214 14.31 25.25 7.27
C GLN A 214 15.18 26.32 7.95
N ARG A 215 15.15 26.41 9.29
CA ARG A 215 16.01 27.31 10.05
C ARG A 215 17.51 27.04 9.85
N GLU A 216 17.89 25.77 9.73
CA GLU A 216 19.27 25.34 9.44
C GLU A 216 19.62 25.42 7.93
N GLY A 217 18.73 25.95 7.12
CA GLY A 217 18.97 26.10 5.68
C GLY A 217 19.13 24.79 4.92
N LEU A 218 18.62 23.68 5.43
CA LEU A 218 18.67 22.36 4.76
C LEU A 218 17.63 22.25 3.65
N VAL A 219 16.46 22.89 3.82
CA VAL A 219 15.33 22.91 2.90
C VAL A 219 14.68 24.29 2.90
N ASP A 220 13.98 24.63 1.82
CA ASP A 220 13.33 25.91 1.65
C ASP A 220 11.80 25.80 1.80
N TYR A 221 11.20 24.69 1.35
CA TYR A 221 9.75 24.48 1.32
C TYR A 221 9.34 23.08 1.78
N LEU A 222 8.06 22.99 2.18
CA LEU A 222 7.36 21.71 2.40
C LEU A 222 6.17 21.65 1.45
N ASP A 223 6.18 20.71 0.52
CA ASP A 223 5.05 20.38 -0.35
C ASP A 223 4.23 19.25 0.26
N ILE A 224 2.92 19.43 0.30
CA ILE A 224 1.97 18.47 0.84
C ILE A 224 0.97 18.14 -0.24
N THR A 225 0.81 16.84 -0.56
CA THR A 225 -0.19 16.35 -1.50
C THR A 225 -1.14 15.37 -0.81
N GLY A 226 -2.40 15.34 -1.24
CA GLY A 226 -3.39 14.38 -0.75
C GLY A 226 -4.67 15.04 -0.25
N ASN A 227 -5.57 14.21 0.30
CA ASN A 227 -6.85 14.64 0.87
C ASN A 227 -6.74 14.99 2.36
N GLY A 228 -7.72 15.75 2.87
CA GLY A 228 -7.81 16.11 4.29
C GLY A 228 -7.36 17.54 4.57
N ALA A 229 -7.69 18.44 3.64
CA ALA A 229 -7.27 19.83 3.64
C ALA A 229 -7.56 20.57 4.96
N ALA A 230 -8.76 20.44 5.52
CA ALA A 230 -9.19 21.28 6.65
C ALA A 230 -8.32 21.11 7.90
N ASP A 231 -8.02 19.87 8.31
CA ASP A 231 -7.18 19.61 9.49
C ASP A 231 -5.73 20.07 9.26
N VAL A 232 -5.22 19.82 8.05
CA VAL A 232 -3.87 20.23 7.64
C VAL A 232 -3.76 21.75 7.59
N GLU A 233 -4.74 22.44 6.98
CA GLU A 233 -4.80 23.90 6.91
C GLU A 233 -4.90 24.53 8.29
N GLN A 234 -5.67 23.92 9.20
CA GLN A 234 -5.75 24.40 10.58
C GLN A 234 -4.39 24.31 11.27
N MET A 235 -3.64 23.21 11.11
CA MET A 235 -2.29 23.08 11.68
C MET A 235 -1.33 24.10 11.05
N ILE A 236 -1.36 24.27 9.74
CA ILE A 236 -0.54 25.27 9.03
C ILE A 236 -0.87 26.69 9.51
N ALA A 237 -2.14 26.99 9.77
CA ALA A 237 -2.56 28.30 10.28
C ALA A 237 -1.98 28.66 11.65
N THR A 238 -1.62 27.67 12.48
CA THR A 238 -0.97 27.90 13.79
C THR A 238 0.52 28.22 13.68
N MET A 239 1.14 28.03 12.51
CA MET A 239 2.57 28.31 12.30
C MET A 239 2.85 29.83 12.22
N ALA A 240 4.09 30.22 12.54
CA ALA A 240 4.55 31.58 12.33
C ALA A 240 4.38 32.02 10.86
N PRO A 241 3.97 33.28 10.58
CA PRO A 241 3.63 33.72 9.22
C PRO A 241 4.73 33.46 8.18
N GLY A 242 5.99 33.70 8.51
CA GLY A 242 7.13 33.46 7.61
C GLY A 242 7.31 31.98 7.27
N LEU A 243 7.14 31.08 8.25
CA LEU A 243 7.25 29.65 8.06
C LEU A 243 6.04 29.09 7.29
N ARG A 244 4.84 29.61 7.59
CA ARG A 244 3.60 29.25 6.88
C ARG A 244 3.71 29.52 5.36
N ALA A 245 4.35 30.61 4.96
CA ALA A 245 4.58 30.92 3.56
C ALA A 245 5.47 29.90 2.83
N CYS A 246 6.23 29.09 3.57
CA CYS A 246 7.09 28.02 3.04
C CYS A 246 6.39 26.65 2.97
N VAL A 247 5.12 26.54 3.41
CA VAL A 247 4.33 25.30 3.31
C VAL A 247 3.33 25.41 2.18
N ARG A 248 3.43 24.53 1.19
CA ARG A 248 2.58 24.54 -0.01
C ARG A 248 1.66 23.34 0.00
N HIS A 249 0.38 23.54 0.31
CA HIS A 249 -0.64 22.50 0.22
C HIS A 249 -1.19 22.41 -1.22
N ARG A 250 -0.84 21.36 -1.94
CA ARG A 250 -1.18 21.16 -3.37
C ARG A 250 -2.48 20.39 -3.58
N GLY A 251 -3.10 19.86 -2.51
CA GLY A 251 -4.29 19.04 -2.61
C GLY A 251 -4.07 17.74 -3.38
N LEU A 252 -5.13 17.22 -4.01
CA LEU A 252 -5.02 16.06 -4.90
C LEU A 252 -4.39 16.47 -6.22
N VAL A 253 -3.29 15.81 -6.57
CA VAL A 253 -2.59 15.97 -7.83
C VAL A 253 -2.75 14.74 -8.72
N SER A 254 -2.55 14.89 -10.03
CA SER A 254 -2.52 13.74 -10.94
C SER A 254 -1.35 12.81 -10.63
N ARG A 255 -1.41 11.56 -11.12
CA ARG A 255 -0.32 10.59 -10.95
C ARG A 255 1.01 11.12 -11.52
N ASP A 256 0.98 11.67 -12.73
CA ASP A 256 2.18 12.19 -13.40
C ASP A 256 2.77 13.39 -12.64
N GLU A 257 1.92 14.25 -12.12
CA GLU A 257 2.31 15.36 -11.27
C GLU A 257 2.96 14.89 -9.97
N LEU A 258 2.39 13.89 -9.31
CA LEU A 258 2.95 13.30 -8.08
C LEU A 258 4.35 12.73 -8.34
N LEU A 259 4.52 11.97 -9.42
CA LEU A 259 5.83 11.41 -9.78
C LEU A 259 6.85 12.49 -10.13
N ARG A 260 6.42 13.61 -10.76
CA ARG A 260 7.26 14.76 -11.02
C ARG A 260 7.69 15.45 -9.72
N LEU A 261 6.75 15.64 -8.80
CA LEU A 261 7.03 16.21 -7.48
C LEU A 261 8.01 15.33 -6.67
N TYR A 262 7.86 14.00 -6.71
CA TYR A 262 8.84 13.11 -6.08
C TYR A 262 10.24 13.31 -6.67
N ARG A 263 10.37 13.28 -7.99
CA ARG A 263 11.70 13.41 -8.65
C ARG A 263 12.39 14.74 -8.35
N GLY A 264 11.64 15.82 -8.14
CA GLY A 264 12.17 17.14 -7.82
C GLY A 264 12.46 17.37 -6.34
N ALA A 265 11.99 16.50 -5.44
CA ALA A 265 12.10 16.69 -4.00
C ALA A 265 13.53 16.48 -3.49
N ALA A 266 13.93 17.27 -2.50
CA ALA A 266 15.16 17.04 -1.74
C ALA A 266 15.07 15.78 -0.87
N ALA A 267 13.88 15.49 -0.33
CA ALA A 267 13.54 14.24 0.33
C ALA A 267 12.02 14.06 0.42
N PHE A 268 11.58 12.81 0.50
CA PHE A 268 10.24 12.44 0.93
C PHE A 268 10.21 12.30 2.45
N ILE A 269 9.15 12.77 3.09
CA ILE A 269 8.99 12.70 4.55
C ILE A 269 7.70 11.98 4.94
N SER A 270 7.80 11.00 5.85
CA SER A 270 6.66 10.32 6.46
C SER A 270 6.99 9.95 7.90
N LEU A 271 6.39 10.65 8.85
CA LEU A 271 6.58 10.41 10.29
C LEU A 271 5.41 9.64 10.90
N SER A 272 4.76 8.78 10.10
CA SER A 272 3.65 7.95 10.53
C SER A 272 4.00 7.10 11.74
N THR A 273 3.08 6.99 12.69
CA THR A 273 3.23 6.14 13.89
C THR A 273 2.75 4.71 13.66
N PHE A 274 2.09 4.47 12.54
CA PHE A 274 1.62 3.16 12.10
C PHE A 274 1.47 3.11 10.57
N GLU A 275 1.93 2.02 9.96
CA GLU A 275 1.75 1.69 8.54
C GLU A 275 1.71 0.17 8.35
N GLY A 276 1.00 -0.27 7.31
CA GLY A 276 1.10 -1.65 6.83
C GLY A 276 2.23 -1.85 5.83
N PHE A 277 2.54 -0.78 5.03
CA PHE A 277 3.58 -0.83 3.99
C PHE A 277 4.24 0.53 3.72
N ASN A 278 3.46 1.61 3.67
CA ASN A 278 3.86 2.96 3.23
C ASN A 278 4.18 3.03 1.72
N LEU A 279 3.14 2.88 0.90
CA LEU A 279 3.25 2.87 -0.57
C LEU A 279 3.93 4.14 -1.11
N SER A 280 3.60 5.32 -0.56
CA SER A 280 4.19 6.61 -1.01
C SER A 280 5.70 6.68 -0.77
N ALA A 281 6.18 6.15 0.36
CA ALA A 281 7.62 6.05 0.62
C ALA A 281 8.30 5.06 -0.35
N ALA A 282 7.65 3.93 -0.65
CA ALA A 282 8.16 2.95 -1.60
C ALA A 282 8.22 3.50 -3.04
N GLU A 283 7.24 4.29 -3.45
CA GLU A 283 7.25 5.01 -4.73
C GLU A 283 8.40 6.00 -4.81
N ALA A 284 8.59 6.83 -3.77
CA ALA A 284 9.69 7.77 -3.68
C ALA A 284 11.06 7.06 -3.70
N ALA A 285 11.22 5.95 -2.96
CA ALA A 285 12.43 5.14 -2.94
C ALA A 285 12.76 4.54 -4.33
N THR A 286 11.74 4.03 -5.02
CA THR A 286 11.89 3.48 -6.39
C THR A 286 12.38 4.55 -7.38
N LEU A 287 12.02 5.81 -7.13
CA LEU A 287 12.50 6.95 -7.91
C LEU A 287 13.86 7.50 -7.44
N GLY A 288 14.51 6.87 -6.45
CA GLY A 288 15.80 7.30 -5.94
C GLY A 288 15.74 8.54 -5.03
N VAL A 289 14.57 8.87 -4.48
CA VAL A 289 14.38 10.02 -3.58
C VAL A 289 14.82 9.67 -2.17
N PRO A 290 15.61 10.51 -1.47
CA PRO A 290 15.94 10.30 -0.07
C PRO A 290 14.68 10.22 0.81
N LEU A 291 14.68 9.35 1.82
CA LEU A 291 13.54 9.17 2.71
C LEU A 291 13.84 9.62 4.14
N LEU A 292 12.96 10.43 4.71
CA LEU A 292 12.94 10.77 6.13
C LEU A 292 11.73 10.08 6.77
N LEU A 293 11.96 9.07 7.58
CA LEU A 293 10.92 8.18 8.06
C LEU A 293 10.91 8.08 9.59
N SER A 294 9.74 7.91 10.18
CA SER A 294 9.64 7.50 11.58
C SER A 294 10.27 6.12 11.80
N ASP A 295 10.76 5.90 13.02
CA ASP A 295 11.39 4.64 13.41
C ASP A 295 10.34 3.62 13.87
N ILE A 296 9.61 3.03 12.91
CA ILE A 296 8.61 2.00 13.14
C ILE A 296 8.99 0.69 12.43
N PRO A 297 8.48 -0.47 12.89
CA PRO A 297 8.92 -1.78 12.39
C PRO A 297 8.85 -1.92 10.88
N VAL A 298 7.76 -1.51 10.24
CA VAL A 298 7.60 -1.63 8.79
C VAL A 298 8.56 -0.73 8.02
N HIS A 299 8.86 0.47 8.51
CA HIS A 299 9.85 1.33 7.89
C HIS A 299 11.25 0.72 8.00
N ARG A 300 11.61 0.13 9.15
CA ARG A 300 12.86 -0.63 9.31
C ARG A 300 12.92 -1.84 8.39
N GLU A 301 11.82 -2.58 8.24
CA GLU A 301 11.73 -3.72 7.33
C GLU A 301 12.01 -3.34 5.89
N LEU A 302 11.36 -2.28 5.40
CA LEU A 302 11.36 -1.96 3.98
C LEU A 302 12.50 -1.02 3.57
N PHE A 303 12.97 -0.16 4.46
CA PHE A 303 13.86 0.94 4.10
C PHE A 303 15.17 0.96 4.91
N ALA A 304 15.50 -0.10 5.66
CA ALA A 304 16.82 -0.22 6.30
C ALA A 304 17.94 -0.11 5.25
N GLY A 305 18.97 0.68 5.57
CA GLY A 305 20.10 0.95 4.66
C GLY A 305 19.80 1.96 3.53
N TYR A 306 18.53 2.37 3.36
CA TYR A 306 18.12 3.38 2.38
C TYR A 306 17.58 4.65 3.03
N GLY A 307 16.65 4.56 3.98
CA GLY A 307 16.01 5.69 4.64
C GLY A 307 16.76 6.21 5.87
N PHE A 308 16.58 7.48 6.19
CA PHE A 308 16.97 8.06 7.46
C PHE A 308 15.80 7.97 8.45
N PHE A 309 16.07 7.39 9.63
CA PHE A 309 15.03 7.17 10.64
C PHE A 309 15.06 8.26 11.70
N VAL A 310 13.92 8.94 11.81
CA VAL A 310 13.71 10.06 12.73
C VAL A 310 13.13 9.53 14.03
N GLY A 311 13.93 9.52 15.09
CA GLY A 311 13.53 9.07 16.43
C GLY A 311 12.62 10.06 17.20
N GLY A 312 12.43 11.27 16.67
CA GLY A 312 11.59 12.31 17.26
C GLY A 312 11.93 13.70 16.74
N PRO A 313 11.14 14.74 17.07
CA PRO A 313 11.36 16.10 16.54
C PRO A 313 12.65 16.76 17.06
N ALA A 314 13.22 16.26 18.17
CA ALA A 314 14.45 16.80 18.78
C ALA A 314 15.74 16.14 18.27
N ILE A 315 15.71 15.45 17.10
CA ILE A 315 16.90 14.80 16.54
C ILE A 315 18.05 15.80 16.27
N ASP A 316 19.28 15.31 16.32
CA ASP A 316 20.43 16.02 15.77
C ASP A 316 20.31 16.09 14.24
N LEU A 317 20.38 17.30 13.66
CA LEU A 317 20.28 17.52 12.22
C LEU A 317 21.59 17.27 11.48
N ALA A 318 22.73 17.20 12.14
CA ALA A 318 24.01 16.98 11.47
C ALA A 318 24.11 15.59 10.76
N PRO A 319 23.69 14.47 11.39
CA PRO A 319 23.59 13.19 10.68
C PRO A 319 22.60 13.21 9.52
N LEU A 320 21.46 13.90 9.67
CA LEU A 320 20.47 14.05 8.61
C LEU A 320 21.03 14.84 7.41
N ALA A 321 21.72 15.94 7.66
CA ALA A 321 22.37 16.72 6.61
C ALA A 321 23.42 15.89 5.85
N ARG A 322 24.25 15.11 6.57
CA ARG A 322 25.22 14.18 5.94
C ARG A 322 24.51 13.11 5.10
N TYR A 323 23.42 12.54 5.60
CA TYR A 323 22.62 11.58 4.84
C TYR A 323 22.09 12.18 3.54
N LEU A 324 21.48 13.37 3.55
CA LEU A 324 20.98 14.05 2.36
C LEU A 324 22.08 14.34 1.35
N ALA A 325 23.24 14.79 1.80
CA ALA A 325 24.41 15.04 0.96
C ALA A 325 24.96 13.74 0.33
N ALA A 326 25.12 12.70 1.12
CA ALA A 326 25.62 11.39 0.65
C ALA A 326 24.65 10.76 -0.34
N HIS A 327 23.34 10.83 -0.09
CA HIS A 327 22.32 10.27 -0.97
C HIS A 327 22.31 10.94 -2.36
N ARG A 328 22.49 12.26 -2.40
CA ARG A 328 22.64 13.00 -3.68
C ARG A 328 23.84 12.54 -4.51
N LEU A 329 24.94 12.20 -3.85
CA LEU A 329 26.17 11.78 -4.51
C LEU A 329 26.13 10.32 -4.97
N SER A 330 25.68 9.41 -4.07
CA SER A 330 25.75 7.96 -4.30
C SER A 330 24.52 7.41 -5.03
N ARG A 331 23.36 8.07 -4.92
CA ARG A 331 22.06 7.62 -5.47
C ARG A 331 21.83 6.11 -5.25
N PRO A 332 21.78 5.66 -4.01
CA PRO A 332 21.66 4.25 -3.71
C PRO A 332 20.37 3.68 -4.28
N ALA A 333 20.42 2.44 -4.76
CA ALA A 333 19.21 1.73 -5.15
C ALA A 333 18.49 1.22 -3.90
N TRP A 334 17.16 1.34 -3.87
CA TRP A 334 16.36 0.73 -2.84
C TRP A 334 16.36 -0.80 -2.98
N ALA A 335 16.74 -1.51 -1.91
CA ALA A 335 16.96 -2.96 -1.95
C ALA A 335 15.73 -3.75 -2.42
N HIS A 336 14.51 -3.33 -2.02
CA HIS A 336 13.27 -4.01 -2.37
C HIS A 336 12.63 -3.52 -3.69
N SER A 337 13.29 -2.66 -4.46
CA SER A 337 12.74 -2.13 -5.72
C SER A 337 12.33 -3.25 -6.70
N ARG A 338 13.14 -4.32 -6.78
CA ARG A 338 12.85 -5.49 -7.62
C ARG A 338 11.72 -6.35 -7.04
N ASP A 339 11.70 -6.54 -5.72
CA ASP A 339 10.67 -7.34 -5.04
C ASP A 339 9.29 -6.71 -5.12
N CYS A 340 9.23 -5.38 -5.20
CA CYS A 340 8.02 -4.59 -5.34
C CYS A 340 7.68 -4.26 -6.80
N ALA A 341 8.50 -4.66 -7.77
CA ALA A 341 8.19 -4.47 -9.18
C ALA A 341 6.89 -5.20 -9.53
N PRO A 342 5.96 -4.56 -10.26
CA PRO A 342 4.62 -5.09 -10.48
C PRO A 342 4.59 -6.50 -11.09
N ASP A 343 5.50 -6.81 -12.01
CA ASP A 343 5.65 -8.13 -12.65
C ASP A 343 6.19 -9.19 -11.67
N ALA A 344 7.16 -8.82 -10.83
CA ALA A 344 7.71 -9.71 -9.80
C ALA A 344 6.65 -10.05 -8.75
N VAL A 345 5.86 -9.07 -8.32
CA VAL A 345 4.74 -9.27 -7.39
C VAL A 345 3.70 -10.20 -8.02
N ALA A 346 3.27 -9.95 -9.27
CA ALA A 346 2.33 -10.80 -10.00
C ALA A 346 2.83 -12.26 -10.08
N THR A 347 4.10 -12.46 -10.41
CA THR A 347 4.75 -13.78 -10.47
C THR A 347 4.66 -14.52 -9.14
N ARG A 348 4.86 -13.83 -8.00
CA ARG A 348 4.72 -14.44 -6.67
C ARG A 348 3.31 -14.93 -6.38
N TYR A 349 2.28 -14.20 -6.82
CA TYR A 349 0.89 -14.66 -6.69
C TYR A 349 0.61 -15.94 -7.50
N PHE A 350 1.15 -16.06 -8.72
CA PHE A 350 1.04 -17.28 -9.52
C PHE A 350 1.80 -18.45 -8.88
N THR A 351 3.04 -18.21 -8.43
CA THR A 351 3.89 -19.22 -7.79
C THR A 351 3.25 -19.76 -6.51
N LEU A 352 2.64 -18.91 -5.70
CA LEU A 352 1.96 -19.30 -4.46
C LEU A 352 0.95 -20.42 -4.68
N LYS A 353 0.19 -20.39 -5.76
CA LYS A 353 -0.82 -21.43 -6.07
C LYS A 353 -0.26 -22.64 -6.82
N ARG A 354 0.82 -22.47 -7.58
CA ARG A 354 1.48 -23.60 -8.26
C ARG A 354 2.22 -24.51 -7.29
N SER A 355 2.89 -23.97 -6.28
CA SER A 355 3.59 -24.77 -5.25
C SER A 355 2.65 -25.66 -4.43
N HIS A 356 1.45 -25.18 -4.12
CA HIS A 356 0.46 -25.99 -3.39
C HIS A 356 -0.20 -27.07 -4.27
N ALA A 357 -0.27 -26.88 -5.57
CA ALA A 357 -0.80 -27.87 -6.50
C ALA A 357 0.14 -29.09 -6.62
N SER A 358 1.46 -28.87 -6.60
CA SER A 358 2.45 -29.98 -6.66
C SER A 358 2.44 -30.82 -5.39
N LEU A 359 2.18 -30.21 -4.22
CA LEU A 359 2.06 -30.95 -2.95
C LEU A 359 0.77 -31.77 -2.85
N ALA A 360 -0.34 -31.29 -3.41
CA ALA A 360 -1.61 -32.00 -3.41
C ALA A 360 -1.65 -33.18 -4.40
N GLY A 361 -0.84 -33.14 -5.47
CA GLY A 361 -0.72 -34.23 -6.45
C GLY A 361 0.32 -35.30 -6.06
N ALA A 362 1.07 -35.10 -4.97
CA ALA A 362 2.10 -36.03 -4.48
C ALA A 362 1.64 -36.89 -3.29
N LEU A 363 0.39 -36.77 -2.86
CA LEU A 363 -0.20 -37.68 -1.87
C LEU A 363 -0.92 -38.80 -2.61
N PRO A 364 -0.61 -40.09 -2.32
CA PRO A 364 -1.20 -41.25 -2.97
C PRO A 364 -2.71 -41.41 -2.68
#